data_684ea122584e7c27e90b8aa34502a087
#
_entry.id   684ea122584e7c27e90b8aa34502a087
#
_cell.length_a   1.000
_cell.length_b   1.000
_cell.length_c   1.000
_cell.angle_alpha   90.00
_cell.angle_beta   90.00
_cell.angle_gamma   90.00
#
_symmetry.space_group_name_H-M   'P 1'
#
loop_
_entity.id
_entity.type
_entity.pdbx_description
1 polymer ?
#
loop_
_entity_poly.entity_id
_entity_poly.type
_entity_poly.pdbx_seq_one_letter_code
_entity_poly.pdbx_strand_id
1 'polypeptide(L)'
;SYQLTGHKWFYSVPQSDAHLVLAQAGGGLTCFFVPRLLPDGTRNAIRLERLKDKLGNRANASCEVEFQQALGWPIGEEGEGIRQILKMGGMTRVDCALGSHSLMRRAYSVALYHAFQRQAFGRNLVDLPLMRQVLGRMALQLEGQTAFMFRLASAWGQPQSSQQML
;
A
#
# COMPACT_ATOMS: atom_id res chain seq x y z
N SER A 1 20.74 -10.89 -18.09
CA SER A 1 19.29 -10.67 -18.32
C SER A 1 18.57 -11.99 -18.47
N TYR A 2 17.30 -12.00 -18.13
CA TYR A 2 16.40 -13.15 -18.22
C TYR A 2 15.21 -12.80 -19.09
N GLN A 3 14.62 -13.82 -19.71
CA GLN A 3 13.34 -13.72 -20.40
C GLN A 3 12.26 -14.28 -19.50
N LEU A 4 11.33 -13.41 -19.08
CA LEU A 4 10.23 -13.78 -18.19
C LEU A 4 9.00 -14.14 -19.01
N THR A 5 8.38 -15.27 -18.71
CA THR A 5 7.14 -15.74 -19.32
C THR A 5 6.17 -16.13 -18.23
N GLY A 6 4.93 -15.66 -18.32
CA GLY A 6 3.87 -16.00 -17.37
C GLY A 6 2.88 -14.89 -17.14
N HIS A 7 1.93 -15.13 -16.24
CA HIS A 7 0.80 -14.27 -15.95
C HIS A 7 0.86 -13.70 -14.54
N LYS A 8 0.46 -12.44 -14.38
CA LYS A 8 0.18 -11.83 -13.07
C LYS A 8 -1.28 -11.41 -13.02
N TRP A 9 -2.02 -12.03 -12.11
CA TRP A 9 -3.44 -11.77 -11.91
C TRP A 9 -3.72 -10.37 -11.36
N PHE A 10 -2.87 -9.87 -10.47
CA PHE A 10 -2.87 -8.49 -9.99
C PHE A 10 -1.51 -7.85 -10.23
N TYR A 11 -1.52 -6.77 -10.96
CA TYR A 11 -0.34 -5.98 -11.29
C TYR A 11 -0.67 -4.50 -11.13
N SER A 12 -0.04 -3.85 -10.16
CA SER A 12 -0.34 -2.48 -9.80
C SER A 12 0.45 -1.49 -10.67
N VAL A 13 -0.17 -0.35 -10.96
CA VAL A 13 0.44 0.79 -11.66
C VAL A 13 1.15 0.36 -12.95
N PRO A 14 0.44 -0.27 -13.90
CA PRO A 14 1.05 -0.82 -15.11
C PRO A 14 1.70 0.22 -16.02
N GLN A 15 1.38 1.50 -15.82
CA GLN A 15 1.96 2.63 -16.55
C GLN A 15 3.34 3.06 -16.02
N SER A 16 3.83 2.50 -14.91
CA SER A 16 5.15 2.80 -14.36
C SER A 16 6.26 2.49 -15.36
N ASP A 17 7.36 3.22 -15.26
CA ASP A 17 8.51 3.03 -16.15
C ASP A 17 9.26 1.73 -15.90
N ALA A 18 9.17 1.20 -14.69
CA ALA A 18 9.76 -0.10 -14.32
C ALA A 18 8.95 -0.78 -13.20
N HIS A 19 9.13 -2.08 -13.08
CA HIS A 19 8.45 -2.93 -12.12
C HIS A 19 9.40 -3.88 -11.41
N LEU A 20 9.09 -4.21 -10.16
CA LEU A 20 9.70 -5.32 -9.45
C LEU A 20 8.78 -6.54 -9.56
N VAL A 21 9.31 -7.61 -10.14
CA VAL A 21 8.54 -8.82 -10.43
C VAL A 21 9.22 -10.03 -9.80
N LEU A 22 8.44 -10.85 -9.08
CA LEU A 22 8.92 -12.15 -8.62
C LEU A 22 8.65 -13.21 -9.69
N ALA A 23 9.69 -13.96 -10.07
CA ALA A 23 9.60 -15.10 -10.97
C ALA A 23 10.55 -16.21 -10.54
N GLN A 24 10.27 -17.44 -10.97
CA GLN A 24 11.16 -18.58 -10.75
C GLN A 24 12.37 -18.50 -11.67
N ALA A 25 13.56 -18.70 -11.10
CA ALA A 25 14.84 -18.85 -11.81
C ALA A 25 15.50 -20.15 -11.39
N GLY A 26 16.67 -20.47 -11.94
CA GLY A 26 17.40 -21.69 -11.62
C GLY A 26 17.74 -21.85 -10.13
N GLY A 27 18.07 -20.75 -9.45
CA GLY A 27 18.35 -20.69 -8.00
C GLY A 27 17.11 -20.52 -7.12
N GLY A 28 15.90 -20.47 -7.67
CA GLY A 28 14.64 -20.29 -6.94
C GLY A 28 13.91 -18.99 -7.22
N LEU A 29 12.97 -18.62 -6.34
CA LEU A 29 12.15 -17.43 -6.51
C LEU A 29 13.01 -16.16 -6.39
N THR A 30 13.11 -15.41 -7.48
CA THR A 30 14.02 -14.28 -7.67
C THR A 30 13.25 -13.01 -7.97
N CYS A 31 13.73 -11.87 -7.49
CA CYS A 31 13.19 -10.55 -7.81
C CYS A 31 13.86 -10.00 -9.07
N PHE A 32 13.07 -9.53 -10.01
CA PHE A 32 13.54 -8.96 -11.27
C PHE A 32 13.11 -7.50 -11.40
N PHE A 33 14.04 -6.65 -11.83
CA PHE A 33 13.76 -5.34 -12.39
C PHE A 33 13.32 -5.50 -13.84
N VAL A 34 12.11 -5.08 -14.15
CA VAL A 34 11.50 -5.23 -15.48
C VAL A 34 11.07 -3.84 -15.97
N PRO A 35 11.85 -3.20 -16.85
CA PRO A 35 11.50 -1.90 -17.38
C PRO A 35 10.39 -2.01 -18.44
N ARG A 36 9.60 -0.96 -18.56
CA ARG A 36 8.58 -0.84 -19.61
C ARG A 36 9.18 -0.60 -20.97
N LEU A 37 10.24 0.19 -21.03
CA LEU A 37 11.04 0.44 -22.23
C LEU A 37 12.43 -0.15 -22.04
N LEU A 38 12.93 -0.80 -23.07
CA LEU A 38 14.29 -1.33 -23.13
C LEU A 38 15.31 -0.21 -23.41
N PRO A 39 16.61 -0.45 -23.16
CA PRO A 39 17.65 0.56 -23.41
C PRO A 39 17.71 1.09 -24.85
N ASP A 40 17.25 0.31 -25.81
CA ASP A 40 17.15 0.70 -27.24
C ASP A 40 15.89 1.52 -27.57
N GLY A 41 15.07 1.83 -26.56
CA GLY A 41 13.81 2.56 -26.69
C GLY A 41 12.61 1.72 -27.13
N THR A 42 12.78 0.43 -27.37
CA THR A 42 11.67 -0.47 -27.72
C THR A 42 10.83 -0.82 -26.51
N ARG A 43 9.57 -1.17 -26.71
CA ARG A 43 8.70 -1.66 -25.63
C ARG A 43 9.09 -3.06 -25.22
N ASN A 44 9.25 -3.26 -23.93
CA ASN A 44 9.40 -4.61 -23.36
C ASN A 44 8.11 -5.43 -23.57
N ALA A 45 8.26 -6.73 -23.70
CA ALA A 45 7.17 -7.66 -24.03
C ALA A 45 6.23 -7.93 -22.82
N ILE A 46 5.68 -6.84 -22.27
CA ILE A 46 4.69 -6.82 -21.18
C ILE A 46 3.35 -6.45 -21.80
N ARG A 47 2.41 -7.38 -21.81
CA ARG A 47 1.09 -7.18 -22.37
C ARG A 47 0.06 -6.97 -21.27
N LEU A 48 -0.66 -5.85 -21.31
CA LEU A 48 -1.78 -5.56 -20.43
C LEU A 48 -3.03 -6.22 -21.00
N GLU A 49 -3.64 -7.14 -20.24
CA GLU A 49 -4.83 -7.87 -20.70
C GLU A 49 -6.11 -7.10 -20.38
N ARG A 50 -6.27 -6.70 -19.13
CA ARG A 50 -7.42 -5.87 -18.72
C ARG A 50 -7.17 -5.15 -17.40
N LEU A 51 -7.86 -4.03 -17.20
CA LEU A 51 -7.94 -3.35 -15.92
C LEU A 51 -8.93 -4.06 -14.99
N LYS A 52 -8.62 -4.10 -13.70
CA LYS A 52 -9.51 -4.67 -12.68
C LYS A 52 -10.66 -3.71 -12.37
N ASP A 53 -11.88 -4.22 -12.35
CA ASP A 53 -13.02 -3.55 -11.73
C ASP A 53 -12.98 -3.81 -10.22
N LYS A 54 -12.71 -2.77 -9.42
CA LYS A 54 -12.47 -2.87 -7.98
C LYS A 54 -13.56 -2.16 -7.19
N LEU A 55 -13.85 -2.65 -5.99
CA LEU A 55 -14.79 -2.02 -5.07
C LEU A 55 -14.28 -0.66 -4.56
N GLY A 56 -12.97 -0.53 -4.34
CA GLY A 56 -12.33 0.69 -3.85
C GLY A 56 -10.97 0.91 -4.49
N ASN A 57 -10.33 2.05 -4.16
CA ASN A 57 -9.03 2.46 -4.69
C ASN A 57 -8.99 2.47 -6.23
N ARG A 58 -10.09 2.93 -6.86
CA ARG A 58 -10.27 2.88 -8.32
C ARG A 58 -9.31 3.79 -9.07
N ALA A 59 -8.85 4.86 -8.43
CA ALA A 59 -7.87 5.78 -9.02
C ALA A 59 -6.48 5.14 -9.19
N ASN A 60 -6.16 4.11 -8.39
CA ASN A 60 -4.94 3.34 -8.57
C ASN A 60 -5.19 2.20 -9.55
N ALA A 61 -4.59 2.26 -10.74
CA ALA A 61 -4.74 1.23 -11.74
C ALA A 61 -4.18 -0.12 -11.26
N SER A 62 -4.97 -1.18 -11.43
CA SER A 62 -4.55 -2.57 -11.25
C SER A 62 -5.03 -3.35 -12.47
N CYS A 63 -4.19 -4.23 -12.98
CA CYS A 63 -4.49 -4.99 -14.20
C CYS A 63 -4.04 -6.44 -14.12
N GLU A 64 -4.41 -7.20 -15.13
CA GLU A 64 -3.85 -8.51 -15.46
C GLU A 64 -2.77 -8.31 -16.52
N VAL A 65 -1.65 -9.03 -16.40
CA VAL A 65 -0.48 -8.87 -17.27
C VAL A 65 0.05 -10.22 -17.70
N GLU A 66 0.36 -10.30 -19.00
CA GLU A 66 1.15 -11.39 -19.59
C GLU A 66 2.56 -10.91 -19.90
N PHE A 67 3.55 -11.68 -19.45
CA PHE A 67 4.94 -11.54 -19.84
C PHE A 67 5.21 -12.53 -20.99
N GLN A 68 5.59 -12.00 -22.16
CA GLN A 68 5.85 -12.78 -23.37
C GLN A 68 7.34 -12.74 -23.70
N GLN A 69 8.16 -13.40 -22.89
CA GLN A 69 9.62 -13.31 -22.91
C GLN A 69 10.13 -11.89 -22.60
N ALA A 70 9.43 -11.21 -21.68
CA ALA A 70 9.82 -9.88 -21.24
C ALA A 70 11.21 -9.90 -20.61
N LEU A 71 12.07 -8.96 -20.99
CA LEU A 71 13.41 -8.86 -20.43
C LEU A 71 13.38 -8.31 -19.00
N GLY A 72 14.13 -8.99 -18.13
CA GLY A 72 14.31 -8.58 -16.75
C GLY A 72 15.74 -8.84 -16.27
N TRP A 73 16.13 -8.08 -15.26
CA TRP A 73 17.44 -8.19 -14.60
C TRP A 73 17.24 -8.57 -13.14
N PRO A 74 17.97 -9.57 -12.61
CA PRO A 74 17.81 -9.96 -11.21
C PRO A 74 18.28 -8.85 -10.28
N ILE A 75 17.57 -8.68 -9.18
CA ILE A 75 17.94 -7.83 -8.04
C ILE A 75 18.33 -8.73 -6.87
N GLY A 76 19.60 -8.64 -6.45
CA GLY A 76 20.18 -9.54 -5.47
C GLY A 76 20.44 -10.94 -6.06
N GLU A 77 20.65 -11.90 -5.17
CA GLU A 77 20.95 -13.28 -5.54
C GLU A 77 19.68 -14.04 -5.94
N GLU A 78 19.83 -15.03 -6.81
CA GLU A 78 18.73 -15.95 -7.14
C GLU A 78 18.27 -16.71 -5.90
N GLY A 79 16.96 -16.90 -5.79
CA GLY A 79 16.34 -17.54 -4.62
C GLY A 79 16.04 -16.58 -3.47
N GLU A 80 16.59 -15.36 -3.45
CA GLU A 80 16.33 -14.35 -2.41
C GLU A 80 15.23 -13.34 -2.76
N GLY A 81 14.41 -13.61 -3.74
CA GLY A 81 13.43 -12.66 -4.28
C GLY A 81 12.46 -12.09 -3.24
N ILE A 82 12.00 -12.91 -2.30
CA ILE A 82 11.11 -12.45 -1.21
C ILE A 82 11.81 -11.42 -0.35
N ARG A 83 13.06 -11.67 0.05
CA ARG A 83 13.84 -10.74 0.87
C ARG A 83 14.02 -9.38 0.19
N GLN A 84 14.25 -9.37 -1.12
CA GLN A 84 14.41 -8.13 -1.89
C GLN A 84 13.09 -7.36 -2.00
N ILE A 85 11.99 -8.02 -2.36
CA ILE A 85 10.72 -7.33 -2.57
C ILE A 85 10.08 -6.84 -1.26
N LEU A 86 10.37 -7.48 -0.13
CA LEU A 86 9.89 -7.04 1.19
C LEU A 86 10.48 -5.70 1.63
N LYS A 87 11.64 -5.28 1.10
CA LYS A 87 12.17 -3.93 1.33
C LYS A 87 11.20 -2.86 0.83
N MET A 88 10.62 -3.06 -0.36
CA MET A 88 9.56 -2.21 -0.88
C MET A 88 8.25 -2.39 -0.09
N GLY A 89 7.92 -3.63 0.28
CA GLY A 89 6.71 -3.96 1.04
C GLY A 89 6.60 -3.25 2.39
N GLY A 90 7.74 -2.95 3.02
CA GLY A 90 7.79 -2.16 4.25
C GLY A 90 7.16 -0.77 4.09
N MET A 91 7.52 -0.04 3.02
CA MET A 91 6.93 1.27 2.70
C MET A 91 5.42 1.19 2.52
N THR A 92 4.94 0.20 1.78
CA THR A 92 3.50 0.00 1.56
C THR A 92 2.74 -0.27 2.86
N ARG A 93 3.34 -0.96 3.83
CA ARG A 93 2.73 -1.18 5.15
C ARG A 93 2.60 0.11 5.95
N VAL A 94 3.60 0.99 5.90
CA VAL A 94 3.51 2.32 6.52
C VAL A 94 2.40 3.14 5.87
N ASP A 95 2.32 3.14 4.53
CA ASP A 95 1.24 3.80 3.79
C ASP A 95 -0.15 3.29 4.18
N CYS A 96 -0.32 1.98 4.32
CA CYS A 96 -1.58 1.38 4.76
C CYS A 96 -1.96 1.82 6.18
N ALA A 97 -1.00 1.91 7.08
CA ALA A 97 -1.23 2.38 8.45
C ALA A 97 -1.64 3.86 8.47
N LEU A 98 -0.94 4.72 7.73
CA LEU A 98 -1.26 6.15 7.59
C LEU A 98 -2.62 6.36 6.92
N GLY A 99 -2.91 5.63 5.85
CA GLY A 99 -4.19 5.68 5.15
C GLY A 99 -5.36 5.29 6.05
N SER A 100 -5.22 4.20 6.80
CA SER A 100 -6.23 3.74 7.76
C SER A 100 -6.47 4.77 8.86
N HIS A 101 -5.39 5.34 9.42
CA HIS A 101 -5.49 6.41 10.43
C HIS A 101 -6.20 7.66 9.88
N SER A 102 -5.90 8.06 8.66
CA SER A 102 -6.53 9.20 7.99
C SER A 102 -8.03 8.99 7.80
N LEU A 103 -8.45 7.78 7.41
CA LEU A 103 -9.87 7.42 7.29
C LEU A 103 -10.58 7.46 8.64
N MET A 104 -9.97 6.92 9.70
CA MET A 104 -10.53 6.99 11.05
C MET A 104 -10.69 8.43 11.54
N ARG A 105 -9.68 9.28 11.32
CA ARG A 105 -9.75 10.70 11.67
C ARG A 105 -10.87 11.40 10.91
N ARG A 106 -11.01 11.14 9.61
CA ARG A 106 -12.11 11.70 8.82
C ARG A 106 -13.47 11.24 9.32
N ALA A 107 -13.64 9.95 9.58
CA ALA A 107 -14.88 9.38 10.10
C ALA A 107 -15.26 9.99 11.44
N TYR A 108 -14.31 10.12 12.36
CA TYR A 108 -14.52 10.78 13.65
C TYR A 108 -14.93 12.23 13.50
N SER A 109 -14.26 13.00 12.64
CA SER A 109 -14.59 14.42 12.40
C SER A 109 -16.01 14.58 11.88
N VAL A 110 -16.45 13.71 10.95
CA VAL A 110 -17.83 13.73 10.43
C VAL A 110 -18.84 13.34 11.51
N ALA A 111 -18.55 12.31 12.30
CA ALA A 111 -19.41 11.86 13.40
C ALA A 111 -19.56 12.95 14.45
N LEU A 112 -18.46 13.60 14.84
CA LEU A 112 -18.45 14.68 15.80
C LEU A 112 -19.25 15.90 15.28
N TYR A 113 -19.02 16.32 14.04
CA TYR A 113 -19.78 17.39 13.41
C TYR A 113 -21.28 17.08 13.39
N HIS A 114 -21.67 15.86 13.01
CA HIS A 114 -23.06 15.44 13.02
C HIS A 114 -23.65 15.50 14.44
N ALA A 115 -22.93 15.05 15.46
CA ALA A 115 -23.38 15.05 16.84
C ALA A 115 -23.60 16.48 17.41
N PHE A 116 -22.87 17.46 16.91
CA PHE A 116 -23.09 18.88 17.24
C PHE A 116 -24.34 19.49 16.59
N GLN A 117 -24.75 18.97 15.41
CA GLN A 117 -25.88 19.53 14.65
C GLN A 117 -27.20 18.80 14.93
N ARG A 118 -27.13 17.48 15.08
CA ARG A 118 -28.33 16.64 15.23
C ARG A 118 -28.89 16.73 16.66
N GLN A 119 -30.19 16.98 16.74
CA GLN A 119 -30.95 16.98 18.00
C GLN A 119 -31.80 15.71 18.14
N ALA A 120 -31.87 15.21 19.37
CA ALA A 120 -32.79 14.17 19.83
C ALA A 120 -33.08 14.40 21.33
N PHE A 121 -34.29 14.09 21.75
CA PHE A 121 -34.72 14.31 23.15
C PHE A 121 -34.53 15.76 23.65
N GLY A 122 -34.72 16.73 22.75
CA GLY A 122 -34.59 18.16 23.06
C GLY A 122 -33.14 18.66 23.28
N ARG A 123 -32.10 17.87 22.93
CA ARG A 123 -30.68 18.23 23.08
C ARG A 123 -29.89 17.84 21.85
N ASN A 124 -28.73 18.45 21.64
CA ASN A 124 -27.79 17.98 20.65
C ASN A 124 -27.24 16.61 21.06
N LEU A 125 -26.96 15.73 20.08
CA LEU A 125 -26.45 14.38 20.39
C LEU A 125 -25.18 14.43 21.21
N VAL A 126 -24.31 15.39 21.00
CA VAL A 126 -23.06 15.58 21.74
C VAL A 126 -23.29 15.80 23.24
N ASP A 127 -24.47 16.31 23.64
CA ASP A 127 -24.82 16.57 25.04
C ASP A 127 -25.40 15.34 25.76
N LEU A 128 -25.71 14.28 25.02
CA LEU A 128 -26.23 13.03 25.58
C LEU A 128 -25.09 12.21 26.22
N PRO A 129 -25.23 11.75 27.45
CA PRO A 129 -24.13 11.07 28.17
C PRO A 129 -23.55 9.86 27.43
N LEU A 130 -24.41 9.01 26.86
CA LEU A 130 -23.97 7.85 26.08
C LEU A 130 -23.17 8.26 24.82
N MET A 131 -23.63 9.27 24.09
CA MET A 131 -22.93 9.78 22.92
C MET A 131 -21.57 10.38 23.29
N ARG A 132 -21.51 11.15 24.37
CA ARG A 132 -20.24 11.69 24.91
C ARG A 132 -19.26 10.59 25.25
N GLN A 133 -19.72 9.49 25.85
CA GLN A 133 -18.87 8.35 26.16
C GLN A 133 -18.32 7.68 24.89
N VAL A 134 -19.15 7.47 23.87
CA VAL A 134 -18.73 6.86 22.60
C VAL A 134 -17.72 7.77 21.89
N LEU A 135 -18.05 9.04 21.70
CA LEU A 135 -17.18 10.02 21.04
C LEU A 135 -15.86 10.20 21.82
N GLY A 136 -15.90 10.21 23.16
CA GLY A 136 -14.71 10.29 24.00
C GLY A 136 -13.78 9.08 23.83
N ARG A 137 -14.32 7.86 23.75
CA ARG A 137 -13.53 6.65 23.46
C ARG A 137 -12.88 6.72 22.07
N MET A 138 -13.65 7.14 21.05
CA MET A 138 -13.13 7.31 19.69
C MET A 138 -12.00 8.35 19.65
N ALA A 139 -12.18 9.49 20.34
CA ALA A 139 -11.16 10.53 20.45
C ALA A 139 -9.87 9.99 21.06
N LEU A 140 -9.96 9.30 22.20
CA LEU A 140 -8.80 8.75 22.91
C LEU A 140 -8.03 7.75 22.06
N GLN A 141 -8.75 6.85 21.38
CA GLN A 141 -8.12 5.90 20.46
C GLN A 141 -7.42 6.61 19.29
N LEU A 142 -8.07 7.63 18.73
CA LEU A 142 -7.52 8.37 17.61
C LEU A 142 -6.25 9.15 18.00
N GLU A 143 -6.23 9.78 19.16
CA GLU A 143 -5.06 10.50 19.67
C GLU A 143 -3.88 9.54 19.93
N GLY A 144 -4.14 8.39 20.57
CA GLY A 144 -3.12 7.36 20.76
C GLY A 144 -2.53 6.85 19.44
N GLN A 145 -3.40 6.61 18.46
CA GLN A 145 -2.97 6.19 17.12
C GLN A 145 -2.20 7.30 16.39
N THR A 146 -2.60 8.55 16.54
CA THR A 146 -1.86 9.71 15.99
C THR A 146 -0.42 9.72 16.51
N ALA A 147 -0.25 9.63 17.84
CA ALA A 147 1.07 9.57 18.46
C ALA A 147 1.89 8.37 17.94
N PHE A 148 1.24 7.20 17.80
CA PHE A 148 1.89 6.01 17.26
C PHE A 148 2.32 6.19 15.80
N MET A 149 1.50 6.83 14.94
CA MET A 149 1.86 7.09 13.54
C MET A 149 3.06 8.03 13.41
N PHE A 150 3.15 9.08 14.25
CA PHE A 150 4.33 9.95 14.27
C PHE A 150 5.58 9.21 14.74
N ARG A 151 5.45 8.33 15.74
CA ARG A 151 6.54 7.48 16.20
C ARG A 151 7.00 6.51 15.09
N LEU A 152 6.07 5.88 14.39
CA LEU A 152 6.37 4.99 13.26
C LEU A 152 7.11 5.74 12.14
N ALA A 153 6.61 6.92 11.76
CA ALA A 153 7.24 7.75 10.74
C ALA A 153 8.67 8.20 11.15
N SER A 154 8.84 8.58 12.41
CA SER A 154 10.16 8.94 12.95
C SER A 154 11.14 7.77 12.95
N ALA A 155 10.68 6.57 13.35
CA ALA A 155 11.51 5.37 13.36
C ALA A 155 11.90 4.92 11.95
N TRP A 156 11.04 5.16 10.95
CA TRP A 156 11.33 4.81 9.55
C TRP A 156 12.54 5.56 8.98
N GLY A 157 12.77 6.79 9.43
CA GLY A 157 13.95 7.60 9.03
C GLY A 157 15.24 7.27 9.76
N GLN A 158 15.21 6.35 10.75
CA GLN A 158 16.39 5.99 11.54
C GLN A 158 17.23 4.87 10.88
N PRO A 159 18.52 4.71 11.22
CA PRO A 159 19.34 3.59 10.78
C PRO A 159 18.70 2.23 11.13
N GLN A 160 19.03 1.18 10.34
CA GLN A 160 18.39 -0.16 10.40
C GLN A 160 18.28 -0.80 11.80
N SER A 161 19.17 -0.46 12.74
CA SER A 161 19.10 -0.96 14.13
C SER A 161 17.82 -0.55 14.87
N SER A 162 17.22 0.58 14.50
CA SER A 162 15.99 1.08 15.12
C SER A 162 14.72 0.56 14.42
N GLN A 163 14.83 0.09 13.17
CA GLN A 163 13.73 -0.46 12.39
C GLN A 163 13.38 -1.90 12.81
N GLN A 164 14.29 -2.62 13.45
CA GLN A 164 14.08 -3.99 13.93
C GLN A 164 13.26 -4.09 15.21
N MET A 165 13.01 -2.96 15.89
CA MET A 165 12.24 -2.91 17.14
C MET A 165 10.76 -2.52 16.95
N LEU A 166 10.30 -2.46 15.70
CA LEU A 166 8.91 -2.20 15.30
C LEU A 166 8.31 -3.41 14.57
#